data_51135d353366ed7adb774cafafa6bb1c
#
_entry.id   51135d353366ed7adb774cafafa6bb1c
#
_cell.length_a   1.000
_cell.length_b   1.000
_cell.length_c   1.000
_cell.angle_alpha   90.00
_cell.angle_beta   90.00
_cell.angle_gamma   90.00
#
_symmetry.space_group_name_H-M   'P 1'
#
loop_
_entity.id
_entity.type
_entity.pdbx_description
1 polymer ?
#
loop_
_entity_poly.entity_id
_entity_poly.type
_entity_poly.pdbx_seq_one_letter_code
_entity_poly.pdbx_strand_id
1 'polypeptide(L)'
;MPHLVGMMVAISVFRASGAMDLLISWMNPFLESIGVPSEVLPLAFLRPITGAGSLAFTADLIQQFGPDSMVGRIASTIQGSTDTTLYVITVYFGAIGIRKAGYALKVGLISDAVALSPRSLFATSYSLKKELPANL
;
A
#
# COMPACT_ATOMS: atom_id res chain seq x y z
N MET A 1 13.24 7.68 -15.52
CA MET A 1 13.19 6.35 -14.87
C MET A 1 14.26 6.08 -13.77
N PRO A 2 15.26 6.94 -13.51
CA PRO A 2 16.27 6.66 -12.47
C PRO A 2 15.67 6.56 -11.04
N HIS A 3 14.61 7.29 -10.76
CA HIS A 3 13.95 7.24 -9.46
C HIS A 3 13.31 5.89 -9.12
N LEU A 4 12.71 5.21 -10.10
CA LEU A 4 12.12 3.87 -9.89
C LEU A 4 13.21 2.84 -9.58
N VAL A 5 14.31 2.86 -10.34
CA VAL A 5 15.45 1.96 -10.12
C VAL A 5 16.05 2.20 -8.72
N GLY A 6 16.26 3.46 -8.35
CA GLY A 6 16.75 3.83 -7.02
C GLY A 6 15.85 3.34 -5.89
N MET A 7 14.53 3.46 -6.05
CA MET A 7 13.56 2.98 -5.08
C MET A 7 13.54 1.46 -4.99
N MET A 8 13.63 0.74 -6.11
CA MET A 8 13.69 -0.72 -6.12
C MET A 8 14.97 -1.23 -5.41
N VAL A 9 16.10 -0.57 -5.66
CA VAL A 9 17.36 -0.90 -4.96
C VAL A 9 17.23 -0.63 -3.46
N ALA A 10 16.66 0.52 -3.07
CA ALA A 10 16.45 0.84 -1.66
C ALA A 10 15.55 -0.17 -0.96
N ILE A 11 14.46 -0.60 -1.59
CA ILE A 11 13.56 -1.64 -1.06
C ILE A 11 14.29 -2.98 -0.93
N SER A 12 15.07 -3.36 -1.94
CA SER A 12 15.85 -4.59 -1.92
C SER A 12 16.87 -4.59 -0.78
N VAL A 13 17.58 -3.48 -0.58
CA VAL A 13 18.53 -3.31 0.54
C VAL A 13 17.82 -3.35 1.88
N PHE A 14 16.69 -2.66 2.01
CA PHE A 14 15.88 -2.65 3.22
C PHE A 14 15.37 -4.06 3.59
N ARG A 15 14.96 -4.82 2.59
CA ARG A 15 14.55 -6.21 2.76
C ARG A 15 15.74 -7.12 3.13
N ALA A 16 16.86 -6.97 2.45
CA ALA A 16 18.08 -7.75 2.72
C ALA A 16 18.69 -7.46 4.10
N SER A 17 18.47 -6.27 4.65
CA SER A 17 18.94 -5.90 5.99
C SER A 17 18.17 -6.55 7.14
N GLY A 18 17.05 -7.22 6.87
CA GLY A 18 16.16 -7.80 7.89
C GLY A 18 15.27 -6.80 8.62
N ALA A 19 15.36 -5.51 8.31
CA ALA A 19 14.54 -4.48 8.93
C ALA A 19 13.05 -4.67 8.61
N MET A 20 12.75 -5.17 7.42
CA MET A 20 11.40 -5.53 7.01
C MET A 20 10.81 -6.63 7.88
N ASP A 21 11.58 -7.68 8.14
CA ASP A 21 11.16 -8.82 8.97
C ASP A 21 10.93 -8.41 10.42
N LEU A 22 11.76 -7.52 10.95
CA LEU A 22 11.58 -6.93 12.27
C LEU A 22 10.28 -6.12 12.36
N LEU A 23 10.01 -5.31 11.36
CA LEU A 23 8.80 -4.48 11.30
C LEU A 23 7.54 -5.34 11.19
N ILE A 24 7.57 -6.36 10.36
CA ILE A 24 6.49 -7.34 10.20
C ILE A 24 6.28 -8.11 11.51
N SER A 25 7.35 -8.61 12.13
CA SER A 25 7.30 -9.35 13.38
C SER A 25 6.74 -8.53 14.53
N TRP A 26 7.10 -7.26 14.61
CA TRP A 26 6.59 -6.35 15.63
C TRP A 26 5.10 -6.05 15.47
N MET A 27 4.62 -6.02 14.23
CA MET A 27 3.22 -5.73 13.91
C MET A 27 2.34 -6.97 13.77
N ASN A 28 2.93 -8.16 13.73
CA ASN A 28 2.22 -9.42 13.54
C ASN A 28 1.01 -9.64 14.48
N PRO A 29 1.12 -9.39 15.80
CA PRO A 29 -0.02 -9.55 16.71
C PRO A 29 -1.21 -8.63 16.37
N PHE A 30 -0.95 -7.50 15.75
CA PHE A 30 -1.99 -6.57 15.32
C PHE A 30 -2.68 -7.03 14.03
N LEU A 31 -1.92 -7.67 13.15
CA LEU A 31 -2.34 -8.13 11.83
C LEU A 31 -3.16 -9.42 11.87
N GLU A 32 -2.81 -10.35 12.75
CA GLU A 32 -3.59 -11.57 12.95
C GLU A 32 -5.03 -11.26 13.37
N SER A 33 -5.20 -10.18 14.11
CA SER A 33 -6.53 -9.68 14.51
C SER A 33 -7.36 -9.16 13.33
N ILE A 34 -6.71 -8.75 12.24
CA ILE A 34 -7.34 -8.11 11.06
C ILE A 34 -7.45 -9.09 9.88
N GLY A 35 -6.67 -10.18 9.88
CA GLY A 35 -6.68 -11.20 8.81
C GLY A 35 -6.05 -10.73 7.49
N VAL A 36 -5.19 -9.72 7.51
CA VAL A 36 -4.45 -9.22 6.34
C VAL A 36 -3.05 -9.83 6.31
N PRO A 37 -2.54 -10.27 5.13
CA PRO A 37 -1.16 -10.72 5.02
C PRO A 37 -0.16 -9.65 5.48
N SER A 38 0.79 -10.07 6.31
CA SER A 38 1.80 -9.17 6.88
C SER A 38 2.70 -8.51 5.83
N GLU A 39 2.88 -9.17 4.70
CA GLU A 39 3.71 -8.71 3.58
C GLU A 39 3.18 -7.43 2.92
N VAL A 40 1.88 -7.19 3.02
CA VAL A 40 1.22 -6.02 2.41
C VAL A 40 1.28 -4.78 3.32
N LEU A 41 1.58 -4.95 4.58
CA LEU A 41 1.57 -3.88 5.57
C LEU A 41 2.53 -2.72 5.25
N PRO A 42 3.79 -2.97 4.87
CA PRO A 42 4.69 -1.88 4.51
C PRO A 42 4.15 -1.05 3.34
N LEU A 43 3.42 -1.68 2.41
CA LEU A 43 2.75 -0.98 1.31
C LEU A 43 1.69 -0.01 1.83
N ALA A 44 0.90 -0.41 2.79
CA ALA A 44 -0.14 0.43 3.40
C ALA A 44 0.43 1.69 4.04
N PHE A 45 1.62 1.59 4.65
CA PHE A 45 2.33 2.74 5.22
C PHE A 45 3.04 3.59 4.18
N LEU A 46 3.61 2.97 3.16
CA LEU A 46 4.32 3.69 2.09
C LEU A 46 3.35 4.50 1.21
N ARG A 47 2.14 4.00 1.03
CA ARG A 47 1.18 4.56 0.09
C ARG A 47 0.82 6.03 0.37
N PRO A 48 0.49 6.45 1.59
CA PRO A 48 0.21 7.86 1.89
C PRO A 48 1.41 8.79 1.70
N ILE A 49 2.62 8.25 1.78
CA ILE A 49 3.87 9.02 1.80
C ILE A 49 4.47 9.15 0.39
N THR A 50 4.54 8.04 -0.35
CA THR A 50 5.23 8.01 -1.65
C THR A 50 4.52 7.13 -2.67
N GLY A 51 4.19 7.69 -3.82
CA GLY A 51 3.58 6.97 -4.94
C GLY A 51 4.57 6.07 -5.67
N ALA A 52 5.76 6.59 -5.97
CA ALA A 52 6.81 5.84 -6.67
C ALA A 52 7.35 4.67 -5.82
N GLY A 53 7.52 4.89 -4.50
CA GLY A 53 7.96 3.85 -3.58
C GLY A 53 6.93 2.75 -3.42
N SER A 54 5.67 3.10 -3.26
CA SER A 54 4.59 2.12 -3.17
C SER A 54 4.42 1.31 -4.46
N LEU A 55 4.56 1.95 -5.63
CA LEU A 55 4.51 1.26 -6.92
C LEU A 55 5.67 0.25 -7.07
N ALA A 56 6.88 0.66 -6.73
CA ALA A 56 8.05 -0.23 -6.76
C ALA A 56 7.88 -1.41 -5.79
N PHE A 57 7.35 -1.17 -4.61
CA PHE A 57 7.07 -2.21 -3.62
C PHE A 57 5.96 -3.16 -4.08
N THR A 58 4.91 -2.64 -4.69
CA THR A 58 3.84 -3.45 -5.29
C THR A 58 4.38 -4.35 -6.41
N ALA A 59 5.23 -3.81 -7.28
CA ALA A 59 5.87 -4.59 -8.33
C ALA A 59 6.76 -5.71 -7.76
N ASP A 60 7.49 -5.44 -6.70
CA ASP A 60 8.30 -6.44 -6.00
C ASP A 60 7.44 -7.55 -5.37
N LEU A 61 6.34 -7.20 -4.71
CA LEU A 61 5.38 -8.17 -4.18
C LEU A 61 4.79 -9.06 -5.28
N ILE A 62 4.41 -8.49 -6.40
CA ILE A 62 3.86 -9.24 -7.54
C ILE A 62 4.91 -10.18 -8.13
N GLN A 63 6.18 -9.77 -8.19
CA GLN A 63 7.26 -10.63 -8.66
C GLN A 63 7.54 -11.80 -7.73
N GLN A 64 7.43 -11.60 -6.42
CA GLN A 64 7.73 -12.64 -5.43
C GLN A 64 6.59 -13.62 -5.22
N PHE A 65 5.37 -13.13 -5.10
CA PHE A 65 4.20 -13.93 -4.75
C PHE A 65 3.31 -14.27 -5.94
N GLY A 66 3.52 -13.63 -7.08
CA GLY A 66 2.69 -13.74 -8.27
C GLY A 66 1.49 -12.79 -8.27
N PRO A 67 0.99 -12.40 -9.47
CA PRO A 67 -0.12 -11.48 -9.60
C PRO A 67 -1.46 -12.07 -9.13
N ASP A 68 -1.63 -13.39 -9.21
CA ASP A 68 -2.85 -14.10 -8.84
C ASP A 68 -2.89 -14.53 -7.38
N SER A 69 -1.79 -14.33 -6.64
CA SER A 69 -1.75 -14.61 -5.20
C SER A 69 -2.63 -13.61 -4.43
N MET A 70 -3.04 -14.00 -3.24
CA MET A 70 -3.81 -13.11 -2.36
C MET A 70 -3.03 -11.83 -2.04
N VAL A 71 -1.73 -11.94 -1.81
CA VAL A 71 -0.82 -10.80 -1.57
C VAL A 71 -0.77 -9.87 -2.78
N GLY A 72 -0.58 -10.40 -3.99
CA GLY A 72 -0.54 -9.61 -5.22
C GLY A 72 -1.86 -8.89 -5.50
N ARG A 73 -2.99 -9.54 -5.29
CA ARG A 73 -4.33 -8.94 -5.45
C ARG A 73 -4.58 -7.82 -4.46
N ILE A 74 -4.28 -8.03 -3.19
CA ILE A 74 -4.43 -7.02 -2.15
C ILE A 74 -3.50 -5.83 -2.43
N ALA A 75 -2.24 -6.08 -2.79
CA ALA A 75 -1.29 -5.03 -3.14
C ALA A 75 -1.77 -4.19 -4.32
N SER A 76 -2.28 -4.82 -5.37
CA SER A 76 -2.85 -4.14 -6.54
C SER A 76 -4.10 -3.32 -6.18
N THR A 77 -4.95 -3.85 -5.31
CA THR A 77 -6.14 -3.14 -4.82
C THR A 77 -5.77 -1.91 -4.00
N ILE A 78 -4.81 -2.04 -3.09
CA ILE A 78 -4.29 -0.91 -2.30
C ILE A 78 -3.71 0.14 -3.23
N GLN A 79 -2.91 -0.27 -4.21
CA GLN A 79 -2.30 0.64 -5.17
C GLN A 79 -3.34 1.41 -5.99
N GLY A 80 -4.45 0.80 -6.35
CA GLY A 80 -5.51 1.41 -7.14
C GLY A 80 -6.55 2.20 -6.33
N SER A 81 -6.78 1.86 -5.06
CA SER A 81 -7.85 2.46 -4.25
C SER A 81 -7.43 3.65 -3.41
N THR A 82 -6.12 3.81 -3.16
CA THR A 82 -5.58 4.91 -2.34
C THR A 82 -4.65 5.78 -3.15
N ASP A 83 -4.47 7.03 -2.73
CA ASP A 83 -3.52 7.96 -3.33
C ASP A 83 -2.47 8.41 -2.30
N THR A 84 -1.47 9.16 -2.76
CA THR A 84 -0.42 9.75 -1.91
C THR A 84 -0.95 10.99 -1.20
N THR A 85 -1.77 10.81 -0.22
CA THR A 85 -2.52 11.89 0.46
C THR A 85 -1.62 13.01 0.97
N LEU A 86 -0.49 12.68 1.60
CA LEU A 86 0.45 13.69 2.10
C LEU A 86 1.09 14.50 0.97
N TYR A 87 1.49 13.83 -0.10
CA TYR A 87 2.07 14.48 -1.26
C TYR A 87 1.07 15.39 -1.97
N VAL A 88 -0.13 14.89 -2.22
CA VAL A 88 -1.21 15.64 -2.90
C VAL A 88 -1.56 16.90 -2.12
N ILE A 89 -1.77 16.81 -0.81
CA ILE A 89 -2.06 17.98 0.04
C ILE A 89 -0.92 18.98 -0.02
N THR A 90 0.33 18.52 0.07
CA THR A 90 1.50 19.39 0.06
C THR A 90 1.64 20.14 -1.26
N VAL A 91 1.46 19.46 -2.38
CA VAL A 91 1.61 20.07 -3.70
C VAL A 91 0.48 21.05 -4.00
N TYR A 92 -0.76 20.65 -3.79
CA TYR A 92 -1.91 21.51 -4.10
C TYR A 92 -2.02 22.71 -3.18
N PHE A 93 -1.86 22.51 -1.89
CA PHE A 93 -1.90 23.64 -0.93
C PHE A 93 -0.68 24.55 -1.06
N GLY A 94 0.49 23.96 -1.37
CA GLY A 94 1.68 24.72 -1.66
C GLY A 94 1.54 25.62 -2.90
N ALA A 95 0.92 25.11 -3.96
CA ALA A 95 0.71 25.85 -5.21
C ALA A 95 -0.19 27.08 -5.03
N ILE A 96 -1.16 27.02 -4.12
CA ILE A 96 -2.09 28.14 -3.83
C ILE A 96 -1.74 28.91 -2.56
N GLY A 97 -0.59 28.64 -1.95
CA GLY A 97 -0.07 29.37 -0.79
C GLY A 97 -0.82 29.10 0.53
N ILE A 98 -1.63 28.06 0.62
CA ILE A 98 -2.32 27.68 1.85
C ILE A 98 -1.33 26.98 2.78
N ARG A 99 -1.06 27.62 3.93
CA ARG A 99 -0.12 27.11 4.95
C ARG A 99 -0.76 26.19 5.99
N LYS A 100 -2.08 26.21 6.11
CA LYS A 100 -2.82 25.40 7.09
C LYS A 100 -3.75 24.43 6.37
N ALA A 101 -3.39 23.16 6.38
CA ALA A 101 -4.21 22.10 5.79
C ALA A 101 -5.54 21.87 6.54
N GLY A 102 -5.69 22.40 7.76
CA GLY A 102 -6.91 22.27 8.55
C GLY A 102 -7.34 20.81 8.73
N TYR A 103 -8.59 20.55 8.41
CA TYR A 103 -9.16 19.20 8.47
C TYR A 103 -8.82 18.31 7.27
N ALA A 104 -8.30 18.86 6.17
CA ALA A 104 -8.05 18.11 4.93
C ALA A 104 -7.10 16.91 5.16
N LEU A 105 -6.04 17.12 5.95
CA LEU A 105 -5.10 16.04 6.29
C LEU A 105 -5.79 14.93 7.09
N LYS A 106 -6.59 15.29 8.10
CA LYS A 106 -7.30 14.32 8.94
C LYS A 106 -8.31 13.53 8.13
N VAL A 107 -9.10 14.21 7.31
CA VAL A 107 -10.11 13.58 6.45
C VAL A 107 -9.45 12.66 5.41
N GLY A 108 -8.36 13.11 4.78
CA GLY A 108 -7.61 12.30 3.82
C GLY A 108 -7.04 11.02 4.44
N LEU A 109 -6.40 11.12 5.60
CA LEU A 109 -5.84 9.95 6.30
C LEU A 109 -6.94 9.00 6.82
N ILE A 110 -8.07 9.50 7.27
CA ILE A 110 -9.22 8.68 7.66
C ILE A 110 -9.79 7.96 6.44
N SER A 111 -9.91 8.64 5.31
CA SER A 111 -10.36 8.05 4.05
C SER A 111 -9.43 6.93 3.59
N ASP A 112 -8.11 7.13 3.67
CA ASP A 112 -7.13 6.09 3.36
C ASP A 112 -7.24 4.90 4.31
N ALA A 113 -7.41 5.14 5.60
CA ALA A 113 -7.59 4.08 6.59
C ALA A 113 -8.87 3.27 6.34
N VAL A 114 -9.96 3.91 5.92
CA VAL A 114 -11.21 3.24 5.54
C VAL A 114 -11.01 2.43 4.26
N ALA A 115 -10.31 2.97 3.26
CA ALA A 115 -10.00 2.27 2.02
C ALA A 115 -9.09 1.05 2.25
N LEU A 116 -8.20 1.13 3.21
CA LEU A 116 -7.33 0.04 3.66
C LEU A 116 -8.03 -0.93 4.63
N SER A 117 -9.27 -0.66 4.99
CA SER A 117 -10.03 -1.52 5.90
C SER A 117 -10.11 -2.95 5.34
N PRO A 118 -9.94 -3.98 6.19
CA PRO A 118 -10.02 -5.37 5.76
C PRO A 118 -11.31 -5.70 5.01
N ARG A 119 -12.41 -5.08 5.38
CA ARG A 119 -13.71 -5.29 4.73
C ARG A 119 -13.73 -4.85 3.27
N SER A 120 -13.13 -3.70 2.94
CA SER A 120 -13.07 -3.22 1.56
C SER A 120 -12.11 -4.06 0.72
N LEU A 121 -10.96 -4.44 1.28
CA LEU A 121 -9.99 -5.31 0.63
C LEU A 121 -10.54 -6.72 0.41
N PHE A 122 -11.24 -7.29 1.38
CA PHE A 122 -11.89 -8.59 1.25
C PHE A 122 -13.08 -8.56 0.28
N ALA A 123 -13.89 -7.51 0.29
CA ALA A 123 -15.00 -7.36 -0.65
C ALA A 123 -14.51 -7.32 -2.10
N THR A 124 -13.44 -6.59 -2.37
CA THR A 124 -12.83 -6.54 -3.71
C THR A 124 -12.21 -7.88 -4.09
N SER A 125 -11.50 -8.54 -3.18
CA SER A 125 -10.93 -9.86 -3.42
C SER A 125 -11.99 -10.93 -3.64
N TYR A 126 -13.11 -10.85 -2.94
CA TYR A 126 -14.23 -11.78 -3.08
C TYR A 126 -15.00 -11.57 -4.39
N SER A 127 -15.20 -10.33 -4.79
CA SER A 127 -15.83 -9.97 -6.07
C SER A 127 -15.01 -10.48 -7.25
N LEU A 128 -13.69 -10.28 -7.22
CA LEU A 128 -12.77 -10.79 -8.24
C LEU A 128 -12.76 -12.33 -8.30
N LYS A 129 -12.89 -13.02 -7.17
CA LYS A 129 -12.96 -14.48 -7.13
C LYS A 129 -14.27 -15.03 -7.72
N LYS A 130 -15.34 -14.26 -7.63
CA LYS A 130 -16.64 -14.63 -8.18
C LYS A 130 -16.72 -14.43 -9.69
N GLU A 131 -15.95 -13.51 -10.23
CA GLU A 131 -15.89 -13.19 -11.66
C GLU A 131 -14.95 -14.09 -12.46
N LEU A 132 -14.02 -14.80 -11.79
CA LEU A 132 -13.20 -15.82 -12.45
C LEU A 132 -13.97 -17.14 -12.52
N PRO A 133 -14.36 -17.60 -13.73
CA PRO A 133 -14.98 -18.90 -13.89
C PRO A 133 -14.03 -20.00 -13.43
N ALA A 134 -14.57 -20.99 -12.74
CA ALA A 134 -13.84 -22.13 -12.17
C ALA A 134 -13.16 -23.06 -13.21
N ASN A 135 -13.05 -22.64 -14.46
CA ASN A 135 -12.63 -23.45 -15.60
C ASN A 135 -11.35 -22.92 -16.28
N LEU A 136 -10.34 -22.59 -15.50
CA LEU A 136 -8.97 -22.44 -16.02
C LEU A 136 -8.01 -23.26 -15.21
#